data_b86d54f9e31a8b0cae04fee1f078ccf1
#
_entry.id   b86d54f9e31a8b0cae04fee1f078ccf1
#
_cell.length_a   1.000
_cell.length_b   1.000
_cell.length_c   1.000
_cell.angle_alpha   90.00
_cell.angle_beta   90.00
_cell.angle_gamma   90.00
#
_symmetry.space_group_name_H-M   'P 1'
#
loop_
_entity.id
_entity.type
_entity.pdbx_description
1 polymer ?
#
loop_
_entity_poly.entity_id
_entity_poly.type
_entity_poly.pdbx_seq_one_letter_code
_entity_poly.pdbx_strand_id
1 'polypeptide(L)'
;MMPINNRTVVRTLIATTNAFDIDATLALFSPDAVIHDVSVGKRFIGHAGISDYLKLYFVDYHTQSRLLSAKFKDQGQAQIRVDFTGNFGHEIGLLLLSFDANRRIVHIDADLE
;
A
#
# COMPACT_ATOMS: atom_id res chain seq x y z
N MET A 1 10.47 17.39 -16.72
CA MET A 1 9.57 16.48 -15.98
C MET A 1 10.33 15.89 -14.81
N MET A 2 9.75 15.98 -13.63
CA MET A 2 10.39 15.41 -12.44
C MET A 2 10.26 13.89 -12.47
N PRO A 3 11.35 13.15 -12.26
CA PRO A 3 11.26 11.69 -12.19
C PRO A 3 10.43 11.28 -10.97
N ILE A 4 9.57 10.29 -11.16
CA ILE A 4 8.84 9.66 -10.06
C ILE A 4 9.86 8.88 -9.23
N ASN A 5 9.85 9.06 -7.91
CA ASN A 5 10.71 8.30 -7.01
C ASN A 5 9.84 7.52 -6.01
N ASN A 6 10.48 6.61 -5.28
CA ASN A 6 9.77 5.75 -4.36
C ASN A 6 9.05 6.52 -3.24
N ARG A 7 9.62 7.63 -2.79
CA ARG A 7 9.00 8.49 -1.77
C ARG A 7 7.69 9.08 -2.28
N THR A 8 7.66 9.56 -3.54
CA THR A 8 6.45 10.09 -4.17
C THR A 8 5.38 8.99 -4.29
N VAL A 9 5.77 7.78 -4.67
CA VAL A 9 4.85 6.64 -4.77
C VAL A 9 4.22 6.33 -3.42
N VAL A 10 5.02 6.29 -2.35
CA VAL A 10 4.50 6.04 -0.99
C VAL A 10 3.49 7.13 -0.60
N ARG A 11 3.80 8.40 -0.81
CA ARG A 11 2.88 9.51 -0.49
C ARG A 11 1.59 9.42 -1.30
N THR A 12 1.70 9.09 -2.58
CA THR A 12 0.54 8.94 -3.45
C THR A 12 -0.33 7.76 -3.02
N LEU A 13 0.30 6.66 -2.62
CA LEU A 13 -0.42 5.49 -2.09
C LEU A 13 -1.28 5.87 -0.88
N ILE A 14 -0.71 6.60 0.07
CA ILE A 14 -1.44 7.08 1.25
C ILE A 14 -2.60 8.00 0.83
N ALA A 15 -2.34 8.93 -0.08
CA ALA A 15 -3.36 9.89 -0.53
C ALA A 15 -4.51 9.22 -1.27
N THR A 16 -4.22 8.29 -2.18
CA THR A 16 -5.26 7.63 -2.99
C THR A 16 -6.08 6.65 -2.17
N THR A 17 -5.47 5.92 -1.24
CA THR A 17 -6.21 5.05 -0.34
C THR A 17 -7.10 5.85 0.60
N ASN A 18 -6.64 6.98 1.10
CA ASN A 18 -7.44 7.87 1.94
C ASN A 18 -8.63 8.49 1.19
N ALA A 19 -8.47 8.71 -0.10
CA ALA A 19 -9.55 9.21 -0.96
C ALA A 19 -10.50 8.10 -1.43
N PHE A 20 -10.22 6.84 -1.08
CA PHE A 20 -10.96 5.66 -1.54
C PHE A 20 -10.98 5.56 -3.07
N ASP A 21 -9.93 6.06 -3.71
CA ASP A 21 -9.78 6.05 -5.16
C ASP A 21 -9.04 4.78 -5.58
N ILE A 22 -9.82 3.72 -5.83
CA ILE A 22 -9.27 2.41 -6.15
C ILE A 22 -8.46 2.46 -7.44
N ASP A 23 -8.99 3.09 -8.49
CA ASP A 23 -8.32 3.14 -9.79
C ASP A 23 -6.97 3.87 -9.70
N ALA A 24 -6.94 5.02 -9.02
CA ALA A 24 -5.70 5.76 -8.84
C ALA A 24 -4.68 4.97 -8.00
N THR A 25 -5.15 4.21 -7.01
CA THR A 25 -4.29 3.35 -6.20
C THR A 25 -3.72 2.21 -7.05
N LEU A 26 -4.57 1.54 -7.84
CA LEU A 26 -4.12 0.44 -8.71
C LEU A 26 -3.08 0.90 -9.73
N ALA A 27 -3.15 2.15 -10.18
CA ALA A 27 -2.18 2.69 -11.12
C ALA A 27 -0.75 2.74 -10.57
N LEU A 28 -0.59 2.65 -9.25
CA LEU A 28 0.73 2.61 -8.61
C LEU A 28 1.35 1.21 -8.62
N PHE A 29 0.57 0.18 -8.94
CA PHE A 29 0.99 -1.21 -8.90
C PHE A 29 1.24 -1.75 -10.30
N SER A 30 2.22 -2.66 -10.43
CA SER A 30 2.36 -3.43 -11.66
C SER A 30 1.13 -4.34 -11.85
N PRO A 31 0.84 -4.76 -13.10
CA PRO A 31 -0.38 -5.56 -13.35
C PRO A 31 -0.47 -6.87 -12.59
N ASP A 32 0.68 -7.47 -12.27
CA ASP A 32 0.79 -8.75 -11.57
C ASP A 32 1.30 -8.61 -10.13
N ALA A 33 1.23 -7.40 -9.56
CA ALA A 33 1.66 -7.14 -8.20
C ALA A 33 0.88 -8.00 -7.19
N VAL A 34 1.49 -8.22 -6.03
CA VAL A 34 0.91 -9.03 -4.95
C VAL A 34 0.96 -8.26 -3.65
N ILE A 35 -0.13 -8.26 -2.91
CA ILE A 35 -0.15 -7.87 -1.50
C ILE A 35 -0.28 -9.16 -0.68
N HIS A 36 0.74 -9.45 0.13
CA HIS A 36 0.71 -10.54 1.09
C HIS A 36 0.42 -9.95 2.47
N ASP A 37 -0.79 -10.13 2.95
CA ASP A 37 -1.18 -9.61 4.26
C ASP A 37 -1.10 -10.74 5.29
N VAL A 38 -0.03 -10.70 6.08
CA VAL A 38 0.27 -11.71 7.09
C VAL A 38 -0.80 -11.69 8.20
N SER A 39 -1.35 -10.52 8.51
CA SER A 39 -2.34 -10.38 9.58
C SER A 39 -3.63 -11.16 9.29
N VAL A 40 -3.96 -11.36 8.02
CA VAL A 40 -5.13 -12.16 7.60
C VAL A 40 -4.72 -13.48 6.93
N GLY A 41 -3.42 -13.71 6.78
CA GLY A 41 -2.89 -14.96 6.22
C GLY A 41 -3.24 -15.18 4.76
N LYS A 42 -3.31 -14.11 3.96
CA LYS A 42 -3.81 -14.21 2.59
C LYS A 42 -2.99 -13.37 1.62
N ARG A 43 -2.92 -13.83 0.38
CA ARG A 43 -2.31 -13.09 -0.74
C ARG A 43 -3.39 -12.58 -1.67
N PHE A 44 -3.22 -11.34 -2.12
CA PHE A 44 -4.11 -10.68 -3.07
C PHE A 44 -3.31 -10.42 -4.33
N ILE A 45 -3.65 -11.10 -5.42
CA ILE A 45 -2.81 -11.23 -6.61
C ILE A 45 -3.38 -10.41 -7.76
N GLY A 46 -2.52 -9.58 -8.38
CA GLY A 46 -2.86 -8.76 -9.52
C GLY A 46 -3.81 -7.62 -9.18
N HIS A 47 -4.15 -6.82 -10.18
CA HIS A 47 -5.05 -5.69 -9.97
C HIS A 47 -6.42 -6.13 -9.45
N ALA A 48 -6.95 -7.25 -9.93
CA ALA A 48 -8.23 -7.75 -9.45
C ALA A 48 -8.19 -8.11 -7.97
N GLY A 49 -7.16 -8.83 -7.53
CA GLY A 49 -6.99 -9.20 -6.12
C GLY A 49 -6.74 -7.98 -5.24
N ILE A 50 -5.90 -7.05 -5.70
CA ILE A 50 -5.59 -5.82 -4.95
C ILE A 50 -6.83 -4.93 -4.86
N SER A 51 -7.64 -4.86 -5.93
CA SER A 51 -8.92 -4.14 -5.89
C SER A 51 -9.84 -4.70 -4.80
N ASP A 52 -9.94 -6.02 -4.68
CA ASP A 52 -10.73 -6.66 -3.62
C ASP A 52 -10.20 -6.31 -2.23
N TYR A 53 -8.87 -6.31 -2.06
CA TYR A 53 -8.22 -5.92 -0.82
C TYR A 53 -8.58 -4.48 -0.43
N LEU A 54 -8.50 -3.56 -1.39
CA LEU A 54 -8.79 -2.14 -1.15
C LEU A 54 -10.25 -1.92 -0.80
N LYS A 55 -11.18 -2.61 -1.48
CA LYS A 55 -12.60 -2.51 -1.18
C LYS A 55 -12.92 -3.01 0.22
N LEU A 56 -12.36 -4.16 0.60
CA LEU A 56 -12.67 -4.80 1.87
C LEU A 56 -12.02 -4.06 3.05
N TYR A 57 -10.73 -3.75 2.97
CA TYR A 57 -9.98 -3.25 4.12
C TYR A 57 -9.88 -1.73 4.17
N PHE A 58 -10.18 -1.02 3.09
CA PHE A 58 -10.12 0.45 3.08
C PHE A 58 -11.49 1.06 2.89
N VAL A 59 -12.22 0.70 1.83
CA VAL A 59 -13.52 1.32 1.56
C VAL A 59 -14.56 0.89 2.59
N ASP A 60 -14.73 -0.41 2.80
CA ASP A 60 -15.76 -0.94 3.68
C ASP A 60 -15.53 -0.55 5.14
N TYR A 61 -14.28 -0.49 5.58
CA TYR A 61 -13.93 -0.11 6.95
C TYR A 61 -13.74 1.39 7.13
N HIS A 62 -13.88 2.18 6.09
CA HIS A 62 -13.62 3.63 6.10
C HIS A 62 -12.23 3.94 6.63
N THR A 63 -11.23 3.18 6.20
CA THR A 63 -9.87 3.29 6.72
C THR A 63 -9.21 4.58 6.27
N GLN A 64 -8.62 5.29 7.22
CA GLN A 64 -7.75 6.42 6.97
C GLN A 64 -6.34 6.07 7.42
N SER A 65 -5.36 6.47 6.64
CA SER A 65 -3.95 6.12 6.85
C SER A 65 -3.13 7.37 7.12
N ARG A 66 -2.25 7.29 8.11
CA ARG A 66 -1.28 8.35 8.39
C ARG A 66 0.10 7.73 8.43
N LEU A 67 0.98 8.21 7.56
CA LEU A 67 2.36 7.73 7.50
C LEU A 67 3.11 8.18 8.75
N LEU A 68 3.62 7.23 9.53
CA LEU A 68 4.39 7.51 10.74
C LEU A 68 5.88 7.58 10.46
N SER A 69 6.39 6.67 9.64
CA SER A 69 7.80 6.65 9.27
C SER A 69 8.01 5.90 7.96
N ALA A 70 9.10 6.23 7.27
CA ALA A 70 9.47 5.55 6.03
C ALA A 70 10.99 5.43 5.98
N LYS A 71 11.47 4.22 5.70
CA LYS A 71 12.88 3.92 5.44
C LYS A 71 12.99 3.42 4.02
N PHE A 72 13.75 4.13 3.20
CA PHE A 72 13.99 3.73 1.82
C PHE A 72 15.31 2.97 1.78
N LYS A 73 15.19 1.64 1.61
CA LYS A 73 16.35 0.73 1.50
C LYS A 73 16.72 0.65 0.04
N ASP A 74 17.99 0.81 -0.30
CA ASP A 74 18.43 0.83 -1.68
C ASP A 74 17.37 1.36 -2.66
N GLN A 75 17.45 1.06 -3.95
CA GLN A 75 16.53 1.62 -4.94
C GLN A 75 15.24 0.83 -5.11
N GLY A 76 15.15 -0.35 -4.50
CA GLY A 76 14.09 -1.28 -4.78
C GLY A 76 13.08 -1.49 -3.67
N GLN A 77 13.31 -0.95 -2.47
CA GLN A 77 12.44 -1.23 -1.33
C GLN A 77 12.20 -0.03 -0.43
N ALA A 78 11.02 -0.03 0.20
CA ALA A 78 10.69 0.92 1.26
C ALA A 78 9.97 0.20 2.39
N GLN A 79 10.37 0.49 3.63
CA GLN A 79 9.71 -0.03 4.82
C GLN A 79 8.99 1.13 5.49
N ILE A 80 7.67 1.01 5.67
CA ILE A 80 6.86 2.10 6.24
C ILE A 80 6.06 1.60 7.44
N ARG A 81 5.84 2.50 8.40
CA ARG A 81 4.87 2.33 9.49
C ARG A 81 3.72 3.28 9.24
N VAL A 82 2.52 2.75 9.36
CA VAL A 82 1.29 3.49 9.06
C VAL A 82 0.32 3.34 10.20
N ASP A 83 -0.28 4.45 10.60
CA ASP A 83 -1.38 4.48 11.56
C ASP A 83 -2.69 4.36 10.79
N PHE A 84 -3.39 3.25 10.97
CA PHE A 84 -4.68 2.99 10.34
C PHE A 84 -5.79 3.24 11.35
N THR A 85 -6.76 4.05 10.98
CA THR A 85 -7.99 4.24 11.75
C THR A 85 -9.21 3.96 10.89
N GLY A 86 -10.25 3.42 11.47
CA GLY A 86 -11.47 3.10 10.74
C GLY A 86 -12.52 2.51 11.67
N ASN A 87 -13.50 1.82 11.09
CA ASN A 87 -14.60 1.22 11.87
C ASN A 87 -14.10 0.17 12.87
N PHE A 88 -12.93 -0.42 12.61
CA PHE A 88 -12.29 -1.40 13.50
C PHE A 88 -11.59 -0.75 14.70
N GLY A 89 -11.43 0.57 14.70
CA GLY A 89 -10.69 1.32 15.72
C GLY A 89 -9.36 1.83 15.19
N HIS A 90 -8.25 1.35 15.77
CA HIS A 90 -6.93 1.88 15.49
C HIS A 90 -5.90 0.75 15.49
N GLU A 91 -5.05 0.70 14.46
CA GLU A 91 -4.00 -0.30 14.34
C GLU A 91 -2.76 0.33 13.68
N ILE A 92 -1.58 -0.15 14.06
CA ILE A 92 -0.33 0.23 13.42
C ILE A 92 0.09 -0.87 12.47
N GLY A 93 0.25 -0.52 11.20
CA GLY A 93 0.70 -1.44 10.17
C GLY A 93 2.17 -1.27 9.86
N LEU A 94 2.81 -2.38 9.50
CA LEU A 94 4.17 -2.45 8.99
C LEU A 94 4.10 -2.96 7.56
N LEU A 95 4.56 -2.15 6.61
CA LEU A 95 4.50 -2.49 5.20
C LEU A 95 5.90 -2.47 4.61
N LEU A 96 6.27 -3.55 3.93
CA LEU A 96 7.49 -3.61 3.13
C LEU A 96 7.08 -3.59 1.66
N LEU A 97 7.41 -2.51 0.96
CA LEU A 97 7.10 -2.33 -0.45
C LEU A 97 8.32 -2.66 -1.29
N SER A 98 8.11 -3.40 -2.38
CA SER A 98 9.14 -3.64 -3.39
C SER A 98 8.70 -2.99 -4.69
N PHE A 99 9.64 -2.34 -5.38
CA PHE A 99 9.40 -1.56 -6.59
C PHE A 99 10.16 -2.15 -7.76
N ASP A 100 9.60 -2.02 -8.97
CA ASP A 100 10.32 -2.35 -10.20
C ASP A 100 11.12 -1.15 -10.74
N ALA A 101 11.75 -1.32 -11.89
CA ALA A 101 12.56 -0.28 -12.53
C ALA A 101 11.74 0.95 -12.93
N ASN A 102 10.43 0.80 -13.12
CA ASN A 102 9.49 1.87 -13.46
C ASN A 102 8.87 2.52 -12.23
N ARG A 103 9.34 2.18 -11.03
CA ARG A 103 8.83 2.69 -9.76
C ARG A 103 7.40 2.29 -9.47
N ARG A 104 6.92 1.20 -10.08
CA ARG A 104 5.64 0.60 -9.72
C ARG A 104 5.85 -0.37 -8.58
N ILE A 105 4.85 -0.47 -7.71
CA ILE A 105 4.87 -1.44 -6.63
C ILE A 105 4.61 -2.83 -7.22
N VAL A 106 5.51 -3.78 -6.95
CA VAL A 106 5.36 -5.17 -7.40
C VAL A 106 4.97 -6.11 -6.27
N HIS A 107 5.25 -5.71 -5.03
CA HIS A 107 4.95 -6.55 -3.87
C HIS A 107 4.82 -5.69 -2.61
N ILE A 108 3.86 -6.02 -1.78
CA ILE A 108 3.75 -5.48 -0.43
C ILE A 108 3.62 -6.65 0.54
N ASP A 109 4.52 -6.71 1.52
CA ASP A 109 4.32 -7.54 2.70
C ASP A 109 3.72 -6.66 3.78
N ALA A 110 2.50 -6.98 4.20
CA ALA A 110 1.76 -6.21 5.19
C ALA A 110 1.57 -7.03 6.47
N ASP A 111 1.80 -6.39 7.61
CA ASP A 111 1.57 -7.00 8.91
C ASP A 111 1.12 -5.92 9.89
N LEU A 112 0.65 -6.33 11.06
CA LEU A 112 0.31 -5.42 12.15
C LEU A 112 1.41 -5.46 13.21
N GLU A 113 1.66 -4.30 13.79
CA GLU A 113 2.64 -4.16 14.85
C GLU A 113 2.15 -4.77 16.16
#